data_256b9d16b80d3ede02a29c80b79cfa1a
#
_entry.id   256b9d16b80d3ede02a29c80b79cfa1a
#
_cell.length_a   1.000
_cell.length_b   1.000
_cell.length_c   1.000
_cell.angle_alpha   90.00
_cell.angle_beta   90.00
_cell.angle_gamma   90.00
#
_symmetry.space_group_name_H-M   'P 1'
#
loop_
_entity.id
_entity.type
_entity.pdbx_description
1 polymer ?
#
loop_
_entity_poly.entity_id
_entity_poly.type
_entity_poly.pdbx_seq_one_letter_code
_entity_poly.pdbx_strand_id
1 'polypeptide(L)'
;MLQFYFYVKNLKRMHQFRDIFMKKDTWGISHDGESGFVKGIYGKGNIIFSSIKNSINKYLNNSVGSVIDYNLLKDAVDRHCETVEEDISTQTPVPLYCGLAGTMLGVIIGLGSLLFTDSITSLMTNSAAQQSAFYSAADGVSDLLTGVAWAMVASICGIGLTTLNSLQFKKCKLQEERATF
;
A
#
# COMPACT_ATOMS: atom_id res chain seq x y z
N MET A 1 14.25 -1.26 -4.09
CA MET A 1 13.54 -2.53 -4.41
C MET A 1 12.27 -2.71 -3.56
N LEU A 2 12.35 -2.60 -2.23
CA LEU A 2 11.21 -2.79 -1.32
C LEU A 2 10.05 -1.81 -1.60
N GLN A 3 10.33 -0.53 -1.81
CA GLN A 3 9.35 0.51 -2.15
C GLN A 3 8.56 0.17 -3.43
N PHE A 4 9.27 -0.30 -4.46
CA PHE A 4 8.65 -0.69 -5.73
C PHE A 4 7.76 -1.93 -5.58
N TYR A 5 8.16 -2.89 -4.75
CA TYR A 5 7.34 -4.05 -4.44
C TYR A 5 6.01 -3.65 -3.79
N PHE A 6 6.04 -2.78 -2.77
CA PHE A 6 4.82 -2.28 -2.12
C PHE A 6 3.94 -1.48 -3.09
N TYR A 7 4.55 -0.66 -3.95
CA TYR A 7 3.84 0.07 -4.99
C TYR A 7 3.08 -0.86 -5.93
N VAL A 8 3.75 -1.87 -6.50
CA VAL A 8 3.13 -2.84 -7.43
C VAL A 8 2.04 -3.67 -6.74
N LYS A 9 2.26 -4.06 -5.48
CA LYS A 9 1.27 -4.79 -4.69
C LYS A 9 0.00 -3.96 -4.47
N ASN A 10 0.16 -2.69 -4.14
CA ASN A 10 -0.96 -1.78 -3.94
C ASN A 10 -1.70 -1.50 -5.26
N LEU A 11 -0.96 -1.33 -6.36
CA LEU A 11 -1.52 -1.18 -7.70
C LEU A 11 -2.41 -2.36 -8.10
N LYS A 12 -1.97 -3.59 -7.85
CA LYS A 12 -2.77 -4.80 -8.10
C LYS A 12 -4.07 -4.80 -7.28
N ARG A 13 -4.03 -4.39 -6.02
CA ARG A 13 -5.23 -4.29 -5.18
C ARG A 13 -6.20 -3.22 -5.70
N MET A 14 -5.69 -2.06 -6.12
CA MET A 14 -6.52 -1.01 -6.73
C MET A 14 -7.22 -1.50 -8.02
N HIS A 15 -6.51 -2.23 -8.87
CA HIS A 15 -7.13 -2.84 -10.06
C HIS A 15 -8.20 -3.87 -9.70
N GLN A 16 -7.97 -4.70 -8.68
CA GLN A 16 -8.96 -5.66 -8.20
C GLN A 16 -10.20 -4.96 -7.64
N PHE A 17 -10.03 -3.84 -6.94
CA PHE A 17 -11.14 -3.03 -6.43
C PHE A 17 -11.97 -2.44 -7.57
N ARG A 18 -11.33 -1.81 -8.55
CA ARG A 18 -12.00 -1.25 -9.73
C ARG A 18 -12.82 -2.29 -10.52
N ASP A 19 -12.28 -3.51 -10.64
CA ASP A 19 -12.88 -4.57 -11.48
C ASP A 19 -13.96 -5.39 -10.75
N ILE A 20 -14.32 -5.05 -9.48
CA ILE A 20 -15.32 -5.80 -8.70
C ILE A 20 -16.68 -5.82 -9.41
N PHE A 21 -17.13 -4.67 -9.92
CA PHE A 21 -18.48 -4.50 -10.50
C PHE A 21 -18.48 -4.40 -12.03
N MET A 22 -17.32 -4.35 -12.69
CA MET A 22 -17.25 -4.12 -14.15
C MET A 22 -17.66 -5.31 -15.01
N LYS A 23 -17.69 -6.53 -14.50
CA LYS A 23 -18.04 -7.74 -15.27
C LYS A 23 -19.42 -8.26 -14.88
N LYS A 24 -20.47 -7.62 -15.39
CA LYS A 24 -21.87 -8.06 -15.20
C LYS A 24 -22.14 -9.51 -15.67
N ASP A 25 -21.38 -10.00 -16.64
CA ASP A 25 -21.64 -11.33 -17.26
C ASP A 25 -21.13 -12.51 -16.43
N THR A 26 -20.45 -12.28 -15.32
CA THR A 26 -19.82 -13.35 -14.52
C THR A 26 -20.61 -13.73 -13.26
N TRP A 27 -21.65 -12.98 -12.93
CA TRP A 27 -22.47 -13.23 -11.75
C TRP A 27 -23.95 -13.07 -12.02
N GLY A 28 -24.80 -13.71 -11.24
CA GLY A 28 -26.24 -13.68 -11.39
C GLY A 28 -26.94 -13.97 -10.06
N ILE A 29 -28.23 -13.74 -10.05
CA ILE A 29 -29.10 -13.95 -8.91
C ILE A 29 -29.82 -15.28 -9.11
N SER A 30 -29.77 -16.17 -8.11
CA SER A 30 -30.50 -17.41 -8.08
C SER A 30 -31.86 -17.18 -7.42
N HIS A 31 -32.92 -17.51 -8.11
CA HIS A 31 -34.30 -17.51 -7.60
C HIS A 31 -34.72 -18.94 -7.26
N ASP A 32 -35.53 -19.06 -6.23
CA ASP A 32 -36.18 -20.34 -5.92
C ASP A 32 -37.37 -20.53 -6.86
N GLY A 33 -37.41 -21.67 -7.56
CA GLY A 33 -38.34 -21.89 -8.64
C GLY A 33 -39.82 -21.95 -8.24
N GLU A 34 -40.11 -22.22 -6.95
CA GLU A 34 -41.49 -22.35 -6.46
C GLU A 34 -42.02 -21.07 -5.79
N SER A 35 -41.18 -20.30 -5.16
CA SER A 35 -41.60 -19.14 -4.36
C SER A 35 -41.19 -17.79 -4.94
N GLY A 36 -40.36 -17.76 -5.99
CA GLY A 36 -39.85 -16.51 -6.59
C GLY A 36 -38.89 -15.70 -5.70
N PHE A 37 -38.57 -16.20 -4.50
CA PHE A 37 -37.66 -15.53 -3.59
C PHE A 37 -36.20 -15.65 -4.04
N VAL A 38 -35.41 -14.63 -3.76
CA VAL A 38 -33.97 -14.64 -4.02
C VAL A 38 -33.29 -15.60 -3.06
N LYS A 39 -32.70 -16.67 -3.59
CA LYS A 39 -31.96 -17.68 -2.81
C LYS A 39 -30.52 -17.29 -2.56
N GLY A 40 -29.92 -16.55 -3.49
CA GLY A 40 -28.53 -16.12 -3.34
C GLY A 40 -27.93 -15.58 -4.62
N ILE A 41 -26.70 -15.12 -4.49
CA ILE A 41 -25.87 -14.63 -5.58
C ILE A 41 -24.87 -15.73 -5.95
N TYR A 42 -24.80 -16.07 -7.25
CA TYR A 42 -23.79 -16.98 -7.79
C TYR A 42 -22.85 -16.24 -8.75
N GLY A 43 -21.67 -16.79 -8.94
CA GLY A 43 -20.68 -16.25 -9.88
C GLY A 43 -19.25 -16.36 -9.40
N LYS A 44 -18.34 -16.17 -10.34
CA LYS A 44 -16.90 -16.08 -10.09
C LYS A 44 -16.46 -14.63 -10.19
N GLY A 45 -15.77 -14.17 -9.18
CA GLY A 45 -15.22 -12.82 -9.13
C GLY A 45 -13.93 -12.78 -8.31
N ASN A 46 -13.43 -11.59 -8.07
CA ASN A 46 -12.27 -11.33 -7.23
C ASN A 46 -12.50 -11.77 -5.78
N ILE A 47 -11.42 -11.84 -5.00
CA ILE A 47 -11.47 -12.18 -3.57
C ILE A 47 -12.46 -11.28 -2.83
N ILE A 48 -12.48 -9.99 -3.15
CA ILE A 48 -13.38 -8.99 -2.55
C ILE A 48 -14.84 -9.30 -2.91
N PHE A 49 -15.14 -9.54 -4.19
CA PHE A 49 -16.47 -9.96 -4.63
C PHE A 49 -16.92 -11.25 -3.94
N SER A 50 -16.01 -12.22 -3.79
CA SER A 50 -16.31 -13.47 -3.09
C SER A 50 -16.68 -13.25 -1.63
N SER A 51 -15.99 -12.31 -0.95
CA SER A 51 -16.30 -11.94 0.44
C SER A 51 -17.67 -11.28 0.56
N ILE A 52 -17.98 -10.31 -0.30
CA ILE A 52 -19.28 -9.65 -0.39
C ILE A 52 -20.38 -10.67 -0.68
N LYS A 53 -20.19 -11.52 -1.69
CA LYS A 53 -21.13 -12.59 -2.06
C LYS A 53 -21.40 -13.52 -0.89
N ASN A 54 -20.38 -13.95 -0.16
CA ASN A 54 -20.56 -14.84 0.98
C ASN A 54 -21.34 -14.17 2.13
N SER A 55 -21.09 -12.88 2.38
CA SER A 55 -21.82 -12.12 3.39
C SER A 55 -23.29 -11.96 3.02
N ILE A 56 -23.58 -11.63 1.75
CA ILE A 56 -24.95 -11.52 1.24
C ILE A 56 -25.67 -12.88 1.30
N ASN A 57 -25.03 -13.94 0.83
CA ASN A 57 -25.63 -15.27 0.85
C ASN A 57 -25.90 -15.78 2.28
N LYS A 58 -24.99 -15.47 3.22
CA LYS A 58 -25.20 -15.76 4.63
C LYS A 58 -26.40 -15.03 5.21
N TYR A 59 -26.56 -13.74 4.85
CA TYR A 59 -27.73 -12.95 5.25
C TYR A 59 -29.02 -13.50 4.66
N LEU A 60 -29.05 -13.80 3.34
CA LEU A 60 -30.21 -14.35 2.67
C LEU A 60 -30.64 -15.70 3.25
N ASN A 61 -29.68 -16.58 3.53
CA ASN A 61 -29.95 -17.88 4.16
C ASN A 61 -30.52 -17.77 5.58
N ASN A 62 -30.09 -16.76 6.34
CA ASN A 62 -30.61 -16.53 7.69
C ASN A 62 -31.97 -15.82 7.69
N SER A 63 -32.35 -15.18 6.58
CA SER A 63 -33.60 -14.40 6.43
C SER A 63 -34.66 -15.13 5.61
N VAL A 64 -34.53 -16.45 5.42
CA VAL A 64 -35.50 -17.25 4.65
C VAL A 64 -36.87 -17.09 5.27
N GLY A 65 -37.82 -16.55 4.46
CA GLY A 65 -39.21 -16.31 4.83
C GLY A 65 -39.52 -14.93 5.45
N SER A 66 -38.54 -14.04 5.62
CA SER A 66 -38.75 -12.66 6.01
C SER A 66 -38.59 -11.71 4.82
N VAL A 67 -39.19 -10.52 4.91
CA VAL A 67 -39.01 -9.48 3.89
C VAL A 67 -37.54 -9.05 3.89
N ILE A 68 -36.90 -9.17 2.73
CA ILE A 68 -35.51 -8.74 2.57
C ILE A 68 -35.46 -7.22 2.62
N ASP A 69 -34.79 -6.68 3.65
CA ASP A 69 -34.55 -5.25 3.75
C ASP A 69 -33.40 -4.86 2.81
N TYR A 70 -33.74 -4.17 1.73
CA TYR A 70 -32.78 -3.66 0.75
C TYR A 70 -31.75 -2.72 1.39
N ASN A 71 -32.16 -1.90 2.36
CA ASN A 71 -31.27 -0.96 3.02
C ASN A 71 -30.18 -1.68 3.82
N LEU A 72 -30.54 -2.76 4.48
CA LEU A 72 -29.59 -3.58 5.25
C LEU A 72 -28.61 -4.33 4.34
N LEU A 73 -29.09 -4.78 3.19
CA LEU A 73 -28.24 -5.42 2.18
C LEU A 73 -27.26 -4.41 1.58
N LYS A 74 -27.75 -3.21 1.25
CA LYS A 74 -26.93 -2.11 0.77
C LYS A 74 -25.87 -1.71 1.80
N ASP A 75 -26.25 -1.52 3.06
CA ASP A 75 -25.33 -1.18 4.15
C ASP A 75 -24.23 -2.24 4.34
N ALA A 76 -24.56 -3.53 4.20
CA ALA A 76 -23.57 -4.60 4.26
C ALA A 76 -22.54 -4.54 3.12
N VAL A 77 -22.99 -4.22 1.90
CA VAL A 77 -22.10 -4.04 0.74
C VAL A 77 -21.23 -2.80 0.91
N ASP A 78 -21.83 -1.69 1.28
CA ASP A 78 -21.14 -0.40 1.47
C ASP A 78 -20.06 -0.52 2.54
N ARG A 79 -20.32 -1.17 3.67
CA ARG A 79 -19.30 -1.46 4.71
C ARG A 79 -18.13 -2.28 4.20
N HIS A 80 -18.39 -3.29 3.36
CA HIS A 80 -17.31 -4.08 2.77
C HIS A 80 -16.46 -3.26 1.81
N CYS A 81 -17.09 -2.43 0.98
CA CYS A 81 -16.38 -1.51 0.08
C CYS A 81 -15.56 -0.48 0.87
N GLU A 82 -16.14 0.13 1.91
CA GLU A 82 -15.47 1.09 2.79
C GLU A 82 -14.25 0.47 3.50
N THR A 83 -14.39 -0.74 4.03
CA THR A 83 -13.25 -1.46 4.65
C THR A 83 -12.11 -1.68 3.67
N VAL A 84 -12.41 -2.05 2.43
CA VAL A 84 -11.38 -2.24 1.39
C VAL A 84 -10.76 -0.90 0.97
N GLU A 85 -11.55 0.15 0.86
CA GLU A 85 -11.09 1.51 0.58
C GLU A 85 -10.14 2.00 1.69
N GLU A 86 -10.51 1.81 2.95
CA GLU A 86 -9.69 2.17 4.10
C GLU A 86 -8.36 1.39 4.11
N ASP A 87 -8.39 0.08 3.83
CA ASP A 87 -7.19 -0.76 3.76
C ASP A 87 -6.23 -0.28 2.66
N ILE A 88 -6.74 0.09 1.49
CA ILE A 88 -5.96 0.65 0.38
C ILE A 88 -5.41 2.03 0.76
N SER A 89 -6.23 2.90 1.35
CA SER A 89 -5.84 4.24 1.78
C SER A 89 -4.71 4.20 2.80
N THR A 90 -4.79 3.30 3.78
CA THR A 90 -3.78 3.09 4.82
C THR A 90 -2.45 2.57 4.24
N GLN A 91 -2.50 1.78 3.16
CA GLN A 91 -1.29 1.26 2.50
C GLN A 91 -0.66 2.25 1.51
N THR A 92 -1.37 3.28 1.10
CA THR A 92 -0.88 4.29 0.14
C THR A 92 0.40 5.00 0.60
N PRO A 93 0.59 5.42 1.87
CA PRO A 93 1.79 6.10 2.33
C PRO A 93 2.98 5.17 2.66
N VAL A 94 2.83 3.85 2.58
CA VAL A 94 3.90 2.89 2.92
C VAL A 94 5.21 3.13 2.15
N PRO A 95 5.22 3.43 0.82
CA PRO A 95 6.46 3.75 0.12
C PRO A 95 7.19 4.97 0.70
N LEU A 96 6.46 5.97 1.20
CA LEU A 96 7.03 7.14 1.85
C LEU A 96 7.73 6.76 3.16
N TYR A 97 7.10 5.94 4.00
CA TYR A 97 7.70 5.46 5.24
C TYR A 97 8.95 4.62 4.99
N CYS A 98 8.96 3.78 3.95
CA CYS A 98 10.15 3.07 3.52
C CYS A 98 11.26 4.02 3.04
N GLY A 99 10.92 5.13 2.38
CA GLY A 99 11.87 6.17 1.99
C GLY A 99 12.49 6.83 3.22
N LEU A 100 11.67 7.22 4.18
CA LEU A 100 12.14 7.84 5.43
C LEU A 100 13.03 6.90 6.25
N ALA A 101 12.62 5.62 6.39
CA ALA A 101 13.45 4.62 7.05
C ALA A 101 14.80 4.43 6.33
N GLY A 102 14.81 4.45 5.00
CA GLY A 102 16.02 4.39 4.18
C GLY A 102 16.97 5.56 4.44
N THR A 103 16.45 6.78 4.61
CA THR A 103 17.29 7.95 4.94
C THR A 103 17.91 7.81 6.32
N MET A 104 17.15 7.38 7.32
CA MET A 104 17.68 7.15 8.68
C MET A 104 18.80 6.10 8.68
N LEU A 105 18.58 4.98 7.98
CA LEU A 105 19.61 3.93 7.85
C LEU A 105 20.84 4.42 7.10
N GLY A 106 20.70 5.21 6.04
CA GLY A 106 21.79 5.79 5.29
C GLY A 106 22.67 6.69 6.16
N VAL A 107 22.06 7.55 7.00
CA VAL A 107 22.76 8.41 7.94
C VAL A 107 23.47 7.58 9.02
N ILE A 108 22.83 6.57 9.59
CA ILE A 108 23.45 5.71 10.61
C ILE A 108 24.67 4.97 10.03
N ILE A 109 24.56 4.41 8.84
CA ILE A 109 25.66 3.72 8.17
C ILE A 109 26.81 4.71 7.86
N GLY A 110 26.48 5.89 7.33
CA GLY A 110 27.47 6.92 7.02
C GLY A 110 28.21 7.43 8.25
N LEU A 111 27.51 7.68 9.36
CA LEU A 111 28.14 8.06 10.64
C LEU A 111 28.93 6.88 11.23
N GLY A 112 28.42 5.65 11.11
CA GLY A 112 29.14 4.46 11.54
C GLY A 112 30.47 4.29 10.83
N SER A 113 30.51 4.52 9.52
CA SER A 113 31.75 4.44 8.74
C SER A 113 32.80 5.46 9.25
N LEU A 114 32.37 6.67 9.59
CA LEU A 114 33.29 7.68 10.23
C LEU A 114 33.83 7.22 11.59
N LEU A 115 33.02 6.58 12.42
CA LEU A 115 33.41 6.11 13.74
C LEU A 115 34.32 4.88 13.68
N PHE A 116 34.11 3.99 12.74
CA PHE A 116 34.90 2.75 12.57
C PHE A 116 36.19 2.99 11.79
N THR A 117 36.27 4.03 10.96
CA THR A 117 37.53 4.47 10.38
C THR A 117 38.27 5.23 11.49
N ASP A 118 39.48 4.81 11.86
CA ASP A 118 40.29 5.39 12.93
C ASP A 118 40.57 6.91 12.81
N SER A 119 39.86 7.57 11.91
CA SER A 119 39.99 8.98 11.53
C SER A 119 39.71 9.93 12.70
N ILE A 120 38.70 9.64 13.52
CA ILE A 120 38.35 10.51 14.67
C ILE A 120 39.36 10.29 15.81
N THR A 121 39.76 9.04 16.03
CA THR A 121 40.73 8.69 17.10
C THR A 121 42.11 9.21 16.77
N SER A 122 42.54 9.20 15.52
CA SER A 122 43.83 9.74 15.08
C SER A 122 43.89 11.27 15.10
N LEU A 123 42.79 11.95 14.86
CA LEU A 123 42.67 13.41 14.99
C LEU A 123 42.76 13.87 16.45
N MET A 124 42.29 13.05 17.41
CA MET A 124 42.31 13.39 18.82
C MET A 124 43.65 13.06 19.52
N THR A 125 44.44 12.13 18.98
CA THR A 125 45.60 11.57 19.70
C THR A 125 46.97 12.02 19.20
N ASN A 126 47.13 12.59 17.98
CA ASN A 126 48.46 12.88 17.43
C ASN A 126 48.57 14.22 16.68
N SER A 127 49.21 15.17 17.29
CA SER A 127 49.62 16.46 16.69
C SER A 127 50.72 16.33 15.61
N ALA A 128 51.35 15.17 15.42
CA ALA A 128 52.50 14.98 14.52
C ALA A 128 52.16 14.29 13.17
N ALA A 129 50.95 13.74 13.01
CA ALA A 129 50.53 13.02 11.80
C ALA A 129 49.41 13.74 11.03
N GLN A 130 49.45 15.07 10.97
CA GLN A 130 48.39 15.89 10.38
C GLN A 130 48.09 15.57 8.93
N GLN A 131 49.04 15.11 8.14
CA GLN A 131 48.84 14.89 6.71
C GLN A 131 48.10 13.56 6.42
N SER A 132 48.47 12.48 7.13
CA SER A 132 47.79 11.18 6.98
C SER A 132 46.38 11.17 7.61
N ALA A 133 46.22 11.86 8.74
CA ALA A 133 44.91 12.02 9.38
C ALA A 133 43.92 12.84 8.53
N PHE A 134 44.41 13.84 7.79
CA PHE A 134 43.59 14.63 6.89
C PHE A 134 43.05 13.80 5.71
N TYR A 135 43.86 12.92 5.10
CA TYR A 135 43.41 12.03 4.02
C TYR A 135 42.39 11.01 4.53
N SER A 136 42.61 10.40 5.68
CA SER A 136 41.64 9.46 6.29
C SER A 136 40.33 10.13 6.68
N ALA A 137 40.39 11.37 7.19
CA ALA A 137 39.17 12.14 7.45
C ALA A 137 38.40 12.51 6.17
N ALA A 138 39.13 12.85 5.09
CA ALA A 138 38.53 13.14 3.79
C ALA A 138 37.82 11.93 3.20
N ASP A 139 38.37 10.73 3.31
CA ASP A 139 37.75 9.48 2.88
C ASP A 139 36.48 9.18 3.68
N GLY A 140 36.51 9.32 5.00
CA GLY A 140 35.34 9.13 5.85
C GLY A 140 34.20 10.13 5.57
N VAL A 141 34.56 11.40 5.29
CA VAL A 141 33.56 12.42 4.87
C VAL A 141 32.99 12.08 3.49
N SER A 142 33.80 11.59 2.56
CA SER A 142 33.35 11.13 1.25
C SER A 142 32.31 9.99 1.35
N ASP A 143 32.58 9.01 2.21
CA ASP A 143 31.67 7.89 2.47
C ASP A 143 30.35 8.36 3.11
N LEU A 144 30.43 9.29 4.06
CA LEU A 144 29.25 9.91 4.65
C LEU A 144 28.40 10.64 3.59
N LEU A 145 29.03 11.48 2.75
CA LEU A 145 28.35 12.19 1.68
C LEU A 145 27.67 11.23 0.69
N THR A 146 28.33 10.14 0.36
CA THR A 146 27.78 9.09 -0.52
C THR A 146 26.58 8.41 0.13
N GLY A 147 26.65 8.08 1.41
CA GLY A 147 25.53 7.52 2.17
C GLY A 147 24.31 8.44 2.21
N VAL A 148 24.55 9.74 2.47
CA VAL A 148 23.49 10.77 2.47
C VAL A 148 22.90 10.95 1.06
N ALA A 149 23.71 10.95 0.01
CA ALA A 149 23.24 11.07 -1.37
C ALA A 149 22.28 9.91 -1.74
N TRP A 150 22.64 8.67 -1.43
CA TRP A 150 21.75 7.51 -1.64
C TRP A 150 20.48 7.59 -0.81
N ALA A 151 20.56 8.07 0.42
CA ALA A 151 19.41 8.30 1.28
C ALA A 151 18.44 9.33 0.67
N MET A 152 18.97 10.44 0.12
CA MET A 152 18.16 11.46 -0.56
C MET A 152 17.42 10.90 -1.79
N VAL A 153 18.12 10.12 -2.62
CA VAL A 153 17.50 9.46 -3.79
C VAL A 153 16.38 8.53 -3.35
N ALA A 154 16.58 7.72 -2.31
CA ALA A 154 15.56 6.84 -1.77
C ALA A 154 14.32 7.60 -1.27
N SER A 155 14.51 8.76 -0.63
CA SER A 155 13.41 9.62 -0.17
C SER A 155 12.61 10.22 -1.33
N ILE A 156 13.28 10.76 -2.34
CA ILE A 156 12.63 11.31 -3.54
C ILE A 156 11.80 10.24 -4.25
N CYS A 157 12.36 9.04 -4.43
CA CYS A 157 11.62 7.90 -4.98
C CYS A 157 10.40 7.54 -4.14
N GLY A 158 10.52 7.52 -2.81
CA GLY A 158 9.42 7.26 -1.89
C GLY A 158 8.26 8.25 -2.05
N ILE A 159 8.58 9.55 -2.09
CA ILE A 159 7.58 10.61 -2.31
C ILE A 159 6.92 10.45 -3.69
N GLY A 160 7.70 10.23 -4.74
CA GLY A 160 7.19 10.05 -6.10
C GLY A 160 6.23 8.88 -6.21
N LEU A 161 6.60 7.71 -5.68
CA LEU A 161 5.75 6.52 -5.68
C LEU A 161 4.48 6.71 -4.86
N THR A 162 4.55 7.39 -3.72
CA THR A 162 3.36 7.69 -2.90
C THR A 162 2.41 8.63 -3.62
N THR A 163 2.93 9.66 -4.28
CA THR A 163 2.12 10.60 -5.07
C THR A 163 1.41 9.89 -6.22
N LEU A 164 2.12 9.02 -6.96
CA LEU A 164 1.53 8.22 -8.03
C LEU A 164 0.43 7.29 -7.51
N ASN A 165 0.67 6.63 -6.38
CA ASN A 165 -0.34 5.78 -5.73
C ASN A 165 -1.60 6.57 -5.36
N SER A 166 -1.45 7.73 -4.75
CA SER A 166 -2.56 8.60 -4.35
C SER A 166 -3.37 9.08 -5.56
N LEU A 167 -2.70 9.46 -6.66
CA LEU A 167 -3.38 9.89 -7.89
C LEU A 167 -4.17 8.74 -8.53
N GLN A 168 -3.62 7.53 -8.53
CA GLN A 168 -4.30 6.36 -9.08
C GLN A 168 -5.50 5.97 -8.21
N PHE A 169 -5.38 6.04 -6.90
CA PHE A 169 -6.48 5.78 -5.98
C PHE A 169 -7.66 6.73 -6.22
N LYS A 170 -7.39 8.05 -6.35
CA LYS A 170 -8.42 9.03 -6.71
C LYS A 170 -9.11 8.73 -8.03
N LYS A 171 -8.36 8.29 -9.05
CA LYS A 171 -8.95 7.89 -10.35
C LYS A 171 -9.85 6.67 -10.22
N CYS A 172 -9.43 5.66 -9.44
CA CYS A 172 -10.25 4.47 -9.21
C CYS A 172 -11.56 4.81 -8.48
N LYS A 173 -11.50 5.67 -7.46
CA LYS A 173 -12.70 6.12 -6.71
C LYS A 173 -13.68 6.89 -7.60
N LEU A 174 -13.20 7.83 -8.41
CA LEU A 174 -14.05 8.57 -9.37
C LEU A 174 -14.70 7.68 -10.42
N GLN A 175 -14.07 6.57 -10.82
CA GLN A 175 -14.65 5.62 -11.77
C GLN A 175 -15.73 4.76 -11.12
N GLU A 176 -15.57 4.41 -9.86
CA GLU A 176 -16.58 3.68 -9.09
C GLU A 176 -17.85 4.53 -8.89
N GLU A 177 -17.70 5.79 -8.47
CA GLU A 177 -18.82 6.73 -8.34
C GLU A 177 -19.60 6.90 -9.65
N ARG A 178 -18.90 6.91 -10.80
CA ARG A 178 -19.56 7.00 -12.12
C ARG A 178 -20.24 5.72 -12.56
N ALA A 179 -19.84 4.57 -12.05
CA ALA A 179 -20.46 3.29 -12.39
C ALA A 179 -21.71 2.99 -11.55
N THR A 180 -21.89 3.73 -10.44
CA THR A 180 -23.01 3.54 -9.50
C THR A 180 -24.22 4.43 -9.89
N PHE A 181 -24.01 5.43 -10.77
CA PHE A 181 -25.07 6.26 -11.37
C PHE A 181 -25.39 5.81 -12.79
#